data_a7e2240bb768b22efb9f385e505fd38b
#
_entry.id   a7e2240bb768b22efb9f385e505fd38b
#
_cell.length_a   1.000
_cell.length_b   1.000
_cell.length_c   1.000
_cell.angle_alpha   90.00
_cell.angle_beta   90.00
_cell.angle_gamma   90.00
#
_symmetry.space_group_name_H-M   'P 1'
#
loop_
_entity.id
_entity.type
_entity.pdbx_description
1 polymer ?
#
loop_
_entity_poly.entity_id
_entity_poly.type
_entity_poly.pdbx_seq_one_letter_code
_entity_poly.pdbx_strand_id
1 'polypeptide(L)'
;LWSTCTDKYAVREYVKSKGLEHILIPIYGKWDKAEDIDFDSLPEKYVLKPNNGNSDLIVVTDKSKLDKQDAINRLNHSGAAKFIGSAQPHYLPIKPCFIAEKLLETTNPLGLVDYKFKVFNGKPYCIGTWANRIPMTNTGDFGIYDLDWNPLTDWISNKAMNHVHIPKPECLDEMLEYAAKLGE
;
A
#
# COMPACT_ATOMS: atom_id res chain seq x y z
N LEU A 1 2.47 -17.41 6.40
CA LEU A 1 2.28 -16.68 5.15
C LEU A 1 1.52 -15.36 5.36
N TRP A 2 0.34 -15.35 6.01
CA TRP A 2 -0.49 -14.15 6.14
C TRP A 2 0.26 -12.97 6.76
N SER A 3 0.91 -13.16 7.92
CA SER A 3 1.72 -12.11 8.55
C SER A 3 2.89 -11.65 7.67
N THR A 4 3.55 -12.58 6.96
CA THR A 4 4.64 -12.24 6.03
C THR A 4 4.16 -11.37 4.88
N CYS A 5 3.02 -11.71 4.27
CA CYS A 5 2.45 -10.95 3.16
C CYS A 5 1.87 -9.57 3.61
N THR A 6 1.58 -9.42 4.91
CA THR A 6 1.08 -8.17 5.47
C THR A 6 2.20 -7.25 5.96
N ASP A 7 3.38 -7.79 6.28
CA ASP A 7 4.58 -7.05 6.62
C ASP A 7 5.14 -6.36 5.36
N LYS A 8 5.09 -5.01 5.32
CA LYS A 8 5.51 -4.22 4.16
C LYS A 8 6.99 -4.37 3.79
N TYR A 9 7.81 -4.85 4.73
CA TYR A 9 9.21 -5.15 4.48
C TYR A 9 9.41 -6.61 4.08
N ALA A 10 8.88 -7.56 4.85
CA ALA A 10 9.08 -8.99 4.61
C ALA A 10 8.40 -9.48 3.32
N VAL A 11 7.25 -8.91 2.92
CA VAL A 11 6.56 -9.28 1.67
C VAL A 11 7.44 -9.11 0.43
N ARG A 12 8.46 -8.26 0.50
CA ARG A 12 9.37 -8.01 -0.62
C ARG A 12 10.14 -9.27 -1.03
N GLU A 13 10.56 -10.08 -0.06
CA GLU A 13 11.25 -11.35 -0.34
C GLU A 13 10.27 -12.38 -0.98
N TYR A 14 9.01 -12.37 -0.56
CA TYR A 14 7.99 -13.17 -1.24
C TYR A 14 7.80 -12.73 -2.70
N VAL A 15 7.67 -11.44 -2.96
CA VAL A 15 7.53 -10.89 -4.32
C VAL A 15 8.76 -11.23 -5.18
N LYS A 16 9.98 -11.12 -4.63
CA LYS A 16 11.21 -11.52 -5.31
C LYS A 16 11.22 -13.01 -5.63
N SER A 17 10.79 -13.86 -4.71
CA SER A 17 10.73 -15.32 -4.91
C SER A 17 9.80 -15.73 -6.07
N LYS A 18 8.85 -14.85 -6.41
CA LYS A 18 7.96 -15.02 -7.57
C LYS A 18 8.52 -14.41 -8.88
N GLY A 19 9.76 -13.93 -8.86
CA GLY A 19 10.41 -13.29 -10.02
C GLY A 19 9.89 -11.88 -10.35
N LEU A 20 9.25 -11.23 -9.37
CA LEU A 20 8.59 -9.93 -9.56
C LEU A 20 9.31 -8.79 -8.83
N GLU A 21 10.63 -8.88 -8.63
CA GLU A 21 11.40 -7.83 -7.94
C GLU A 21 11.26 -6.46 -8.60
N HIS A 22 11.12 -6.41 -9.91
CA HIS A 22 11.04 -5.18 -10.71
C HIS A 22 9.80 -4.32 -10.40
N ILE A 23 8.72 -4.91 -9.83
CA ILE A 23 7.53 -4.14 -9.44
C ILE A 23 7.64 -3.52 -8.04
N LEU A 24 8.69 -3.83 -7.29
CA LEU A 24 8.85 -3.34 -5.92
C LEU A 24 9.26 -1.86 -5.92
N ILE A 25 8.54 -1.05 -5.14
CA ILE A 25 8.94 0.33 -4.90
C ILE A 25 10.31 0.35 -4.21
N PRO A 26 11.30 1.13 -4.69
CA PRO A 26 12.60 1.23 -4.05
C PRO A 26 12.51 1.65 -2.58
N ILE A 27 13.28 0.99 -1.71
CA ILE A 27 13.46 1.35 -0.29
C ILE A 27 14.81 2.09 -0.16
N TYR A 28 14.81 3.21 0.55
CA TYR A 28 15.99 3.99 0.86
C TYR A 28 16.63 3.58 2.19
N GLY A 29 15.85 3.01 3.11
CA GLY A 29 16.35 2.52 4.40
C GLY A 29 15.31 1.76 5.20
N LYS A 30 15.82 0.98 6.18
CA LYS A 30 15.02 0.24 7.16
C LYS A 30 15.70 0.37 8.52
N TRP A 31 14.90 0.67 9.55
CA TRP A 31 15.38 0.87 10.94
C TRP A 31 14.46 0.16 11.92
N ASP A 32 15.06 -0.42 12.96
CA ASP A 32 14.30 -1.10 14.02
C ASP A 32 13.70 -0.10 15.05
N LYS A 33 14.22 1.14 15.10
CA LYS A 33 13.70 2.24 15.93
C LYS A 33 13.56 3.51 15.09
N ALA A 34 12.56 4.33 15.40
CA ALA A 34 12.36 5.60 14.69
C ALA A 34 13.48 6.61 14.97
N GLU A 35 14.11 6.53 16.14
CA GLU A 35 15.23 7.39 16.53
C GLU A 35 16.50 7.13 15.71
N ASP A 36 16.63 5.91 15.14
CA ASP A 36 17.81 5.51 14.36
C ASP A 36 17.70 5.95 12.90
N ILE A 37 16.60 6.60 12.49
CA ILE A 37 16.39 7.05 11.11
C ILE A 37 17.40 8.13 10.76
N ASP A 38 18.27 7.84 9.79
CA ASP A 38 19.18 8.82 9.22
C ASP A 38 18.46 9.69 8.18
N PHE A 39 17.73 10.70 8.69
CA PHE A 39 16.99 11.64 7.84
C PHE A 39 17.88 12.41 6.87
N ASP A 40 19.17 12.60 7.18
CA ASP A 40 20.07 13.39 6.37
C ASP A 40 20.50 12.66 5.11
N SER A 41 20.60 11.33 5.16
CA SER A 41 20.89 10.47 4.00
C SER A 41 19.70 10.27 3.06
N LEU A 42 18.48 10.58 3.50
CA LEU A 42 17.28 10.40 2.68
C LEU A 42 17.17 11.46 1.57
N PRO A 43 16.57 11.13 0.41
CA PRO A 43 16.35 12.09 -0.68
C PRO A 43 15.37 13.21 -0.27
N GLU A 44 15.11 14.18 -1.16
CA GLU A 44 14.17 15.28 -0.92
C GLU A 44 12.73 14.83 -0.75
N LYS A 45 12.34 13.73 -1.43
CA LYS A 45 10.98 13.21 -1.43
C LYS A 45 10.97 11.72 -1.10
N TYR A 46 10.19 11.33 -0.11
CA TYR A 46 10.04 9.93 0.31
C TYR A 46 8.79 9.72 1.16
N VAL A 47 8.50 8.46 1.46
CA VAL A 47 7.43 8.08 2.38
C VAL A 47 8.02 7.27 3.53
N LEU A 48 7.76 7.69 4.77
CA LEU A 48 8.07 6.91 5.97
C LEU A 48 6.82 6.17 6.45
N LYS A 49 6.97 4.91 6.83
CA LYS A 49 5.86 4.10 7.36
C LYS A 49 6.36 2.94 8.22
N PRO A 50 5.56 2.47 9.20
CA PRO A 50 5.82 1.20 9.87
C PRO A 50 5.54 0.04 8.91
N ASN A 51 6.26 -1.09 9.10
CA ASN A 51 6.01 -2.30 8.32
C ASN A 51 4.70 -3.01 8.69
N ASN A 52 4.21 -2.84 9.92
CA ASN A 52 3.14 -3.60 10.56
C ASN A 52 1.92 -2.73 10.87
N GLY A 53 1.19 -2.28 9.91
CA GLY A 53 -0.01 -1.48 10.15
C GLY A 53 -0.61 -0.92 8.87
N ASN A 54 -1.71 -0.19 9.01
CA ASN A 54 -2.34 0.53 7.92
C ASN A 54 -2.52 2.00 8.29
N SER A 55 -2.62 2.87 7.29
CA SER A 55 -2.90 4.32 7.44
C SER A 55 -1.88 5.14 8.23
N ASP A 56 -0.81 4.53 8.71
CA ASP A 56 0.25 5.23 9.44
C ASP A 56 1.40 5.50 8.46
N LEU A 57 1.38 6.66 7.81
CA LEU A 57 2.44 7.06 6.90
C LEU A 57 2.72 8.55 7.01
N ILE A 58 3.95 8.92 6.70
CA ILE A 58 4.41 10.30 6.62
C ILE A 58 4.93 10.54 5.21
N VAL A 59 4.22 11.35 4.44
CA VAL A 59 4.62 11.76 3.09
C VAL A 59 5.50 12.99 3.21
N VAL A 60 6.75 12.88 2.76
CA VAL A 60 7.71 13.97 2.71
C VAL A 60 7.86 14.41 1.26
N THR A 61 7.33 15.56 0.94
CA THR A 61 7.42 16.21 -0.39
C THR A 61 8.50 17.27 -0.45
N ASP A 62 9.00 17.72 0.71
CA ASP A 62 10.05 18.70 0.89
C ASP A 62 10.74 18.39 2.23
N LYS A 63 11.94 17.83 2.16
CA LYS A 63 12.71 17.41 3.33
C LYS A 63 13.03 18.57 4.27
N SER A 64 13.20 19.79 3.73
CA SER A 64 13.55 20.97 4.52
C SER A 64 12.43 21.42 5.47
N LYS A 65 11.19 20.98 5.21
CA LYS A 65 10.00 21.30 6.02
C LYS A 65 9.62 20.19 7.00
N LEU A 66 10.37 19.09 7.02
CA LEU A 66 10.07 17.97 7.91
C LEU A 66 10.47 18.33 9.35
N ASP A 67 9.51 18.27 10.26
CA ASP A 67 9.80 18.18 11.70
C ASP A 67 10.20 16.75 12.03
N LYS A 68 11.53 16.51 12.21
CA LYS A 68 12.09 15.19 12.48
C LYS A 68 11.57 14.62 13.79
N GLN A 69 11.39 15.48 14.83
CA GLN A 69 10.92 15.01 16.13
C GLN A 69 9.44 14.63 16.10
N ASP A 70 8.59 15.39 15.40
CA ASP A 70 7.19 15.02 15.17
C ASP A 70 7.10 13.69 14.39
N ALA A 71 7.92 13.53 13.36
CA ALA A 71 7.95 12.29 12.57
C ALA A 71 8.31 11.07 13.44
N ILE A 72 9.34 11.17 14.30
CA ILE A 72 9.73 10.10 15.24
C ILE A 72 8.56 9.80 16.20
N ASN A 73 7.95 10.82 16.80
CA ASN A 73 6.85 10.66 17.72
C ASN A 73 5.65 9.95 17.05
N ARG A 74 5.29 10.34 15.85
CA ARG A 74 4.20 9.72 15.09
C ARG A 74 4.49 8.27 14.75
N LEU A 75 5.70 7.95 14.32
CA LEU A 75 6.12 6.58 14.02
C LEU A 75 6.05 5.71 15.29
N ASN A 76 6.54 6.17 16.42
CA ASN A 76 6.50 5.44 17.68
C ASN A 76 5.07 5.16 18.18
N HIS A 77 4.09 5.98 17.81
CA HIS A 77 2.67 5.77 18.12
C HIS A 77 1.91 5.01 17.01
N SER A 78 2.61 4.49 16.00
CA SER A 78 2.05 3.79 14.87
C SER A 78 2.12 2.27 15.00
N GLY A 79 1.50 1.55 14.07
CA GLY A 79 1.69 0.11 13.89
C GLY A 79 0.75 -0.79 14.68
N ALA A 80 1.22 -2.01 14.97
CA ALA A 80 0.39 -3.14 15.38
C ALA A 80 -0.34 -2.97 16.73
N ALA A 81 0.12 -2.10 17.61
CA ALA A 81 -0.54 -1.86 18.90
C ALA A 81 -2.02 -1.43 18.76
N LYS A 82 -2.38 -0.80 17.63
CA LYS A 82 -3.74 -0.41 17.28
C LYS A 82 -4.67 -1.60 16.97
N PHE A 83 -4.12 -2.78 16.73
CA PHE A 83 -4.87 -3.96 16.31
C PHE A 83 -5.13 -4.96 17.44
N ILE A 84 -4.69 -4.65 18.66
CA ILE A 84 -5.00 -5.46 19.84
C ILE A 84 -6.53 -5.47 20.04
N GLY A 85 -7.13 -6.67 20.00
CA GLY A 85 -8.59 -6.83 20.09
C GLY A 85 -9.37 -6.53 18.79
N SER A 86 -8.69 -6.21 17.69
CA SER A 86 -9.32 -6.02 16.38
C SER A 86 -9.47 -7.33 15.60
N ALA A 87 -10.22 -7.28 14.48
CA ALA A 87 -10.32 -8.39 13.53
C ALA A 87 -9.06 -8.58 12.64
N GLN A 88 -7.94 -7.95 12.98
CA GLN A 88 -6.69 -7.99 12.19
C GLN A 88 -5.49 -8.54 12.99
N PRO A 89 -5.59 -9.77 13.55
CA PRO A 89 -4.56 -10.33 14.44
C PRO A 89 -3.24 -10.65 13.70
N HIS A 90 -3.25 -10.69 12.38
CA HIS A 90 -2.08 -10.97 11.55
C HIS A 90 -0.97 -9.93 11.64
N TYR A 91 -1.28 -8.71 12.12
CA TYR A 91 -0.26 -7.69 12.38
C TYR A 91 0.53 -7.92 13.67
N LEU A 92 -0.07 -8.60 14.67
CA LEU A 92 0.52 -8.72 16.01
C LEU A 92 1.87 -9.47 16.06
N PRO A 93 2.10 -10.57 15.29
CA PRO A 93 3.38 -11.28 15.32
C PRO A 93 4.48 -10.62 14.50
N ILE A 94 4.19 -9.51 13.79
CA ILE A 94 5.16 -8.83 12.96
C ILE A 94 6.10 -8.00 13.86
N LYS A 95 7.42 -8.31 13.80
CA LYS A 95 8.43 -7.48 14.47
C LYS A 95 8.41 -6.07 13.88
N PRO A 96 8.15 -5.03 14.68
CA PRO A 96 8.08 -3.66 14.17
C PRO A 96 9.40 -3.21 13.56
N CYS A 97 9.34 -2.51 12.45
CA CYS A 97 10.41 -1.70 11.90
C CYS A 97 9.83 -0.54 11.08
N PHE A 98 10.64 0.43 10.76
CA PHE A 98 10.28 1.58 9.94
C PHE A 98 11.03 1.53 8.63
N ILE A 99 10.35 1.88 7.55
CA ILE A 99 10.93 1.91 6.21
C ILE A 99 10.75 3.29 5.58
N ALA A 100 11.76 3.72 4.84
CA ALA A 100 11.66 4.86 3.92
C ALA A 100 11.63 4.33 2.50
N GLU A 101 10.63 4.68 1.72
CA GLU A 101 10.50 4.27 0.33
C GLU A 101 10.30 5.46 -0.60
N LYS A 102 10.55 5.23 -1.89
CA LYS A 102 10.35 6.23 -2.93
C LYS A 102 8.90 6.73 -2.93
N LEU A 103 8.74 8.06 -2.89
CA LEU A 103 7.44 8.68 -3.12
C LEU A 103 7.02 8.44 -4.57
N LEU A 104 5.87 7.82 -4.77
CA LEU A 104 5.25 7.70 -6.08
C LEU A 104 4.54 9.01 -6.40
N GLU A 105 4.84 9.56 -7.57
CA GLU A 105 4.17 10.74 -8.11
C GLU A 105 3.45 10.35 -9.40
N THR A 106 2.37 11.04 -9.71
CA THR A 106 1.59 10.79 -10.93
C THR A 106 1.06 12.08 -11.51
N THR A 107 0.95 12.13 -12.83
CA THR A 107 0.24 13.18 -13.57
C THR A 107 -1.19 12.77 -13.91
N ASN A 108 -1.63 11.58 -13.50
CA ASN A 108 -2.99 11.13 -13.71
C ASN A 108 -3.96 12.05 -12.94
N PRO A 109 -4.98 12.62 -13.59
CA PRO A 109 -5.98 13.47 -12.94
C PRO A 109 -6.77 12.75 -11.83
N LEU A 110 -6.82 11.42 -11.86
CA LEU A 110 -7.41 10.57 -10.80
C LEU A 110 -6.47 10.31 -9.62
N GLY A 111 -5.26 10.90 -9.62
CA GLY A 111 -4.23 10.63 -8.64
C GLY A 111 -3.61 9.24 -8.81
N LEU A 112 -3.03 8.72 -7.73
CA LEU A 112 -2.58 7.33 -7.67
C LEU A 112 -3.81 6.41 -7.53
N VAL A 113 -3.98 5.51 -8.49
CA VAL A 113 -5.08 4.53 -8.46
C VAL A 113 -4.58 3.25 -7.80
N ASP A 114 -5.27 2.83 -6.73
CA ASP A 114 -5.05 1.51 -6.12
C ASP A 114 -5.84 0.45 -6.89
N TYR A 115 -5.18 -0.61 -7.33
CA TYR A 115 -5.81 -1.79 -7.94
C TYR A 115 -5.72 -2.97 -6.97
N LYS A 116 -6.85 -3.50 -6.55
CA LYS A 116 -6.96 -4.60 -5.56
C LYS A 116 -7.51 -5.85 -6.23
N PHE A 117 -6.63 -6.71 -6.66
CA PHE A 117 -6.99 -7.99 -7.26
C PHE A 117 -7.50 -8.96 -6.21
N LYS A 118 -8.67 -9.54 -6.44
CA LYS A 118 -9.17 -10.68 -5.68
C LYS A 118 -8.72 -11.94 -6.39
N VAL A 119 -7.87 -12.72 -5.71
CA VAL A 119 -7.24 -13.92 -6.28
C VAL A 119 -7.58 -15.11 -5.40
N PHE A 120 -7.98 -16.22 -6.01
CA PHE A 120 -8.28 -17.48 -5.34
C PHE A 120 -7.50 -18.60 -6.03
N ASN A 121 -6.61 -19.27 -5.29
CA ASN A 121 -5.76 -20.35 -5.79
C ASN A 121 -5.04 -19.99 -7.10
N GLY A 122 -4.36 -18.83 -7.12
CA GLY A 122 -3.63 -18.34 -8.28
C GLY A 122 -4.50 -17.79 -9.44
N LYS A 123 -5.83 -17.77 -9.28
CA LYS A 123 -6.75 -17.29 -10.32
C LYS A 123 -7.34 -15.94 -9.92
N PRO A 124 -7.04 -14.84 -10.65
CA PRO A 124 -7.72 -13.57 -10.49
C PRO A 124 -9.22 -13.72 -10.77
N TYR A 125 -10.05 -12.98 -10.04
CA TYR A 125 -11.51 -13.08 -10.11
C TYR A 125 -12.18 -11.74 -10.39
N CYS A 126 -11.80 -10.70 -9.65
CA CYS A 126 -12.27 -9.34 -9.88
C CYS A 126 -11.25 -8.32 -9.36
N ILE A 127 -11.44 -7.07 -9.74
CA ILE A 127 -10.52 -5.98 -9.44
C ILE A 127 -11.30 -4.86 -8.77
N GLY A 128 -10.98 -4.56 -7.51
CA GLY A 128 -11.44 -3.35 -6.85
C GLY A 128 -10.47 -2.20 -7.13
N THR A 129 -10.98 -1.02 -7.43
CA THR A 129 -10.16 0.17 -7.69
C THR A 129 -10.52 1.30 -6.73
N TRP A 130 -9.51 2.08 -6.35
CA TRP A 130 -9.67 3.32 -5.61
C TRP A 130 -8.88 4.44 -6.27
N ALA A 131 -9.53 5.53 -6.57
CA ALA A 131 -8.93 6.74 -7.13
C ALA A 131 -9.32 7.97 -6.32
N ASN A 132 -8.71 9.12 -6.59
CA ASN A 132 -8.97 10.38 -5.90
C ASN A 132 -9.00 10.25 -4.38
N ARG A 133 -8.12 9.40 -3.82
CA ARG A 133 -8.10 9.14 -2.38
C ARG A 133 -7.60 10.37 -1.62
N ILE A 134 -8.40 10.78 -0.63
CA ILE A 134 -7.93 11.77 0.35
C ILE A 134 -7.12 11.01 1.41
N PRO A 135 -5.82 11.28 1.55
CA PRO A 135 -4.97 10.59 2.52
C PRO A 135 -5.56 10.64 3.94
N MET A 136 -5.39 9.55 4.69
CA MET A 136 -5.88 9.39 6.07
C MET A 136 -7.40 9.40 6.24
N THR A 137 -8.16 9.33 5.13
CA THR A 137 -9.61 9.19 5.15
C THR A 137 -10.05 7.93 4.41
N ASN A 138 -11.33 7.56 4.54
CA ASN A 138 -11.98 6.54 3.71
C ASN A 138 -12.74 7.16 2.53
N THR A 139 -12.30 8.34 2.08
CA THR A 139 -12.93 9.09 1.00
C THR A 139 -12.14 8.88 -0.29
N GLY A 140 -12.85 8.67 -1.37
CA GLY A 140 -12.29 8.47 -2.71
C GLY A 140 -13.35 7.88 -3.64
N ASP A 141 -12.97 7.75 -4.90
CA ASP A 141 -13.78 7.12 -5.94
C ASP A 141 -13.49 5.62 -6.00
N PHE A 142 -14.54 4.82 -6.06
CA PHE A 142 -14.43 3.38 -6.00
C PHE A 142 -15.10 2.71 -7.22
N GLY A 143 -14.47 1.64 -7.73
CA GLY A 143 -15.04 0.78 -8.77
C GLY A 143 -14.72 -0.68 -8.52
N ILE A 144 -15.56 -1.58 -9.00
CA ILE A 144 -15.28 -3.03 -9.10
C ILE A 144 -15.49 -3.45 -10.55
N TYR A 145 -14.57 -4.25 -11.05
CA TYR A 145 -14.53 -4.69 -12.43
C TYR A 145 -14.29 -6.20 -12.51
N ASP A 146 -14.82 -6.83 -13.55
CA ASP A 146 -14.38 -8.16 -13.96
C ASP A 146 -13.00 -8.10 -14.64
N LEU A 147 -12.51 -9.24 -15.14
CA LEU A 147 -11.19 -9.32 -15.76
C LEU A 147 -11.13 -8.68 -17.16
N ASP A 148 -12.28 -8.46 -17.80
CA ASP A 148 -12.43 -7.77 -19.08
C ASP A 148 -12.65 -6.26 -18.90
N TRP A 149 -12.65 -5.78 -17.65
CA TRP A 149 -12.90 -4.41 -17.24
C TRP A 149 -14.36 -3.96 -17.36
N ASN A 150 -15.32 -4.90 -17.33
CA ASN A 150 -16.73 -4.54 -17.22
C ASN A 150 -17.06 -4.21 -15.76
N PRO A 151 -17.82 -3.14 -15.49
CA PRO A 151 -18.17 -2.76 -14.13
C PRO A 151 -19.13 -3.75 -13.46
N LEU A 152 -18.83 -4.16 -12.24
CA LEU A 152 -19.66 -5.04 -11.41
C LEU A 152 -20.41 -4.22 -10.36
N THR A 153 -21.26 -3.32 -10.80
CA THR A 153 -21.97 -2.34 -9.94
C THR A 153 -22.85 -2.98 -8.88
N ASP A 154 -23.46 -4.12 -9.19
CA ASP A 154 -24.35 -4.84 -8.28
C ASP A 154 -23.62 -5.47 -7.07
N TRP A 155 -22.29 -5.56 -7.13
CA TRP A 155 -21.45 -6.12 -6.07
C TRP A 155 -21.09 -5.09 -5.01
N ILE A 156 -21.48 -3.85 -5.21
CA ILE A 156 -21.10 -2.75 -4.33
C ILE A 156 -22.24 -2.49 -3.34
N SER A 157 -22.05 -2.94 -2.10
CA SER A 157 -23.04 -2.81 -1.03
C SER A 157 -23.01 -1.45 -0.32
N ASN A 158 -21.92 -0.69 -0.44
CA ASN A 158 -21.76 0.57 0.29
C ASN A 158 -22.22 1.77 -0.54
N LYS A 159 -23.44 2.22 -0.30
CA LYS A 159 -24.04 3.39 -0.96
C LYS A 159 -23.33 4.73 -0.67
N ALA A 160 -22.44 4.77 0.31
CA ALA A 160 -21.68 5.98 0.67
C ALA A 160 -20.42 6.18 -0.19
N MET A 161 -20.06 5.21 -1.03
CA MET A 161 -18.93 5.31 -1.93
C MET A 161 -19.35 5.91 -3.26
N ASN A 162 -18.60 6.90 -3.76
CA ASN A 162 -18.79 7.40 -5.11
C ASN A 162 -18.38 6.32 -6.11
N HIS A 163 -19.34 5.86 -6.91
CA HIS A 163 -19.10 4.92 -7.99
C HIS A 163 -18.71 5.71 -9.23
N VAL A 164 -17.44 5.66 -9.60
CA VAL A 164 -16.91 6.37 -10.75
C VAL A 164 -16.32 5.34 -11.71
N HIS A 165 -16.54 5.56 -12.98
CA HIS A 165 -15.87 4.78 -14.01
C HIS A 165 -14.38 5.15 -14.04
N ILE A 166 -13.53 4.20 -13.67
CA ILE A 166 -12.08 4.33 -13.75
C ILE A 166 -11.64 3.72 -15.07
N PRO A 167 -10.88 4.43 -15.92
CA PRO A 167 -10.41 3.90 -17.19
C PRO A 167 -9.61 2.61 -17.02
N LYS A 168 -9.77 1.69 -17.99
CA LYS A 168 -8.97 0.46 -18.06
C LYS A 168 -7.49 0.81 -18.12
N PRO A 169 -6.63 0.28 -17.22
CA PRO A 169 -5.19 0.50 -17.33
C PRO A 169 -4.63 -0.22 -18.56
N GLU A 170 -3.70 0.41 -19.26
CA GLU A 170 -3.06 -0.16 -20.45
C GLU A 170 -2.31 -1.46 -20.13
N CYS A 171 -1.76 -1.58 -18.91
CA CYS A 171 -1.01 -2.75 -18.44
C CYS A 171 -1.88 -3.80 -17.72
N LEU A 172 -3.21 -3.84 -17.93
CA LEU A 172 -4.10 -4.76 -17.22
C LEU A 172 -3.67 -6.22 -17.33
N ASP A 173 -3.30 -6.66 -18.54
CA ASP A 173 -2.92 -8.05 -18.78
C ASP A 173 -1.66 -8.44 -17.97
N GLU A 174 -0.67 -7.55 -17.92
CA GLU A 174 0.53 -7.72 -17.11
C GLU A 174 0.19 -7.74 -15.60
N MET A 175 -0.71 -6.85 -15.16
CA MET A 175 -1.17 -6.82 -13.77
C MET A 175 -1.89 -8.12 -13.38
N LEU A 176 -2.69 -8.71 -14.28
CA LEU A 176 -3.38 -9.99 -14.07
C LEU A 176 -2.38 -11.14 -13.95
N GLU A 177 -1.34 -11.15 -14.79
CA GLU A 177 -0.27 -12.14 -14.72
C GLU A 177 0.45 -12.07 -13.36
N TYR A 178 0.81 -10.85 -12.92
CA TYR A 178 1.46 -10.66 -11.62
C TYR A 178 0.54 -11.06 -10.46
N ALA A 179 -0.74 -10.71 -10.53
CA ALA A 179 -1.72 -11.09 -9.52
C ALA A 179 -1.87 -12.61 -9.41
N ALA A 180 -1.88 -13.33 -10.53
CA ALA A 180 -1.91 -14.80 -10.55
C ALA A 180 -0.66 -15.39 -9.90
N LYS A 181 0.55 -14.95 -10.29
CA LYS A 181 1.82 -15.41 -9.72
C LYS A 181 1.93 -15.17 -8.21
N LEU A 182 1.42 -14.03 -7.73
CA LEU A 182 1.42 -13.70 -6.30
C LEU A 182 0.36 -14.48 -5.52
N GLY A 183 -0.66 -15.02 -6.18
CA GLY A 183 -1.73 -15.82 -5.58
C GLY A 183 -1.44 -17.31 -5.48
N GLU A 184 -0.35 -17.81 -6.06
CA GLU A 184 0.16 -19.18 -5.97
C GLU A 184 0.86 -19.45 -4.63
#